data_37cc3390c982202177755d5231579ae7
#
_entry.id   37cc3390c982202177755d5231579ae7
#
_cell.length_a   1.000
_cell.length_b   1.000
_cell.length_c   1.000
_cell.angle_alpha   90.00
_cell.angle_beta   90.00
_cell.angle_gamma   90.00
#
_symmetry.space_group_name_H-M   'P 1'
#
loop_
_entity.id
_entity.type
_entity.pdbx_description
1 polymer ?
#
loop_
_entity_poly.entity_id
_entity_poly.type
_entity_poly.pdbx_seq_one_letter_code
_entity_poly.pdbx_strand_id
1 'polypeptide(L)'
;MKRLILLIAGCFLIQLKPVKAQQDAQFSQYMFNGIYINPAYAGYREQLNVHAFYRNQWTGINGAPKTLSMAIDAIANDGNVGLALQVSSDRLGAQKNSSVYASYAYRVRMNEEGTSRLAFGIGAGVVQLGIDGAMLNPINPEREQPTGMQSSTVPDARAGVFFSNDRYYAGFSVDNLISQYINVDNYAFIPKPKPHYYLTAGTLLPLSTDILLKPSFLLKDDRGGPTSLDLNAFLIFGDKIWVGGSYRTAVKLYNKSYLQKDLNKLNSAVAAIQLFPNQNIRIGYAYDFSIGPLQGYSSGTHEISISYFFNNRKIRMLTPRYF
;
A
#
# COMPACT_ATOMS: atom_id res chain seq x y z
N MET A 1 27.44 11.97 48.16
CA MET A 1 25.98 12.04 48.13
C MET A 1 25.44 13.02 47.06
N LYS A 2 25.86 14.26 46.98
CA LYS A 2 25.36 15.24 45.97
C LYS A 2 25.52 14.80 44.50
N ARG A 3 26.62 14.14 44.15
CA ARG A 3 26.87 13.65 42.78
C ARG A 3 26.00 12.44 42.38
N LEU A 4 25.61 11.63 43.37
CA LEU A 4 24.70 10.50 43.15
C LEU A 4 23.25 10.96 42.93
N ILE A 5 22.83 12.02 43.62
CA ILE A 5 21.51 12.67 43.47
C ILE A 5 21.40 13.33 42.10
N LEU A 6 22.46 13.93 41.58
CA LEU A 6 22.51 14.53 40.25
C LEU A 6 22.47 13.47 39.14
N LEU A 7 23.06 12.30 39.35
CA LEU A 7 22.99 11.16 38.41
C LEU A 7 21.60 10.54 38.40
N ILE A 8 20.94 10.40 39.55
CA ILE A 8 19.56 9.89 39.65
C ILE A 8 18.57 10.90 39.04
N ALA A 9 18.75 12.21 39.30
CA ALA A 9 17.94 13.25 38.69
C ALA A 9 18.12 13.32 37.15
N GLY A 10 19.32 13.04 36.63
CA GLY A 10 19.59 12.94 35.20
C GLY A 10 18.90 11.76 34.52
N CYS A 11 18.79 10.63 35.21
CA CYS A 11 18.06 9.47 34.70
C CYS A 11 16.54 9.65 34.66
N PHE A 12 15.97 10.50 35.53
CA PHE A 12 14.53 10.82 35.50
C PHE A 12 14.11 11.78 34.38
N LEU A 13 15.07 12.43 33.70
CA LEU A 13 14.80 13.32 32.58
C LEU A 13 14.78 12.64 31.21
N ILE A 14 15.00 11.33 31.14
CA ILE A 14 14.79 10.56 29.91
C ILE A 14 13.29 10.34 29.76
N GLN A 15 12.58 11.34 29.29
CA GLN A 15 11.20 11.18 28.83
C GLN A 15 11.24 10.31 27.56
N LEU A 16 10.98 9.02 27.71
CA LEU A 16 10.65 8.13 26.61
C LEU A 16 9.38 8.66 25.96
N LYS A 17 9.53 9.46 24.91
CA LYS A 17 8.40 9.87 24.09
C LYS A 17 7.83 8.59 23.44
N PRO A 18 6.52 8.32 23.56
CA PRO A 18 5.93 7.17 22.91
C PRO A 18 6.16 7.31 21.40
N VAL A 19 6.89 6.36 20.83
CA VAL A 19 7.06 6.26 19.37
C VAL A 19 5.74 5.74 18.82
N LYS A 20 4.93 6.62 18.24
CA LYS A 20 3.69 6.26 17.54
C LYS A 20 4.03 6.08 16.07
N ALA A 21 4.45 4.89 15.68
CA ALA A 21 4.66 4.53 14.28
C ALA A 21 3.65 3.46 13.90
N GLN A 22 2.57 3.87 13.25
CA GLN A 22 1.69 2.95 12.54
C GLN A 22 1.91 3.18 11.06
N GLN A 23 2.30 2.14 10.33
CA GLN A 23 2.36 2.14 8.86
C GLN A 23 1.33 1.16 8.35
N ASP A 24 0.56 1.55 7.32
CA ASP A 24 -0.27 0.61 6.58
C ASP A 24 0.61 -0.38 5.82
N ALA A 25 0.01 -1.53 5.48
CA ALA A 25 0.67 -2.55 4.68
C ALA A 25 1.29 -1.94 3.42
N GLN A 26 2.57 -2.24 3.19
CA GLN A 26 3.28 -1.81 2.00
C GLN A 26 3.19 -2.90 0.94
N PHE A 27 3.00 -2.51 -0.32
CA PHE A 27 2.95 -3.41 -1.46
C PHE A 27 4.11 -3.10 -2.39
N SER A 28 4.77 -4.13 -2.91
CA SER A 28 5.83 -3.95 -3.90
C SER A 28 5.32 -4.06 -5.33
N GLN A 29 4.12 -4.62 -5.51
CA GLN A 29 3.47 -4.79 -6.81
C GLN A 29 2.30 -3.82 -7.06
N TYR A 30 2.20 -2.70 -6.30
CA TYR A 30 1.13 -1.69 -6.47
C TYR A 30 1.08 -1.12 -7.89
N MET A 31 2.22 -1.05 -8.60
CA MET A 31 2.30 -0.56 -9.97
C MET A 31 1.58 -1.47 -10.99
N PHE A 32 1.21 -2.67 -10.57
CA PHE A 32 0.45 -3.61 -11.39
C PHE A 32 -1.05 -3.57 -11.12
N ASN A 33 -1.46 -3.04 -9.97
CA ASN A 33 -2.87 -2.81 -9.64
C ASN A 33 -3.02 -1.64 -8.67
N GLY A 34 -3.38 -0.48 -9.20
CA GLY A 34 -3.53 0.76 -8.45
C GLY A 34 -4.72 0.83 -7.50
N ILE A 35 -5.65 -0.15 -7.52
CA ILE A 35 -6.84 -0.15 -6.66
C ILE A 35 -6.49 -0.16 -5.17
N TYR A 36 -5.32 -0.72 -4.81
CA TYR A 36 -4.87 -0.79 -3.44
C TYR A 36 -4.45 0.57 -2.85
N ILE A 37 -4.10 1.51 -3.72
CA ILE A 37 -3.62 2.84 -3.31
C ILE A 37 -4.55 3.97 -3.74
N ASN A 38 -5.48 3.75 -4.69
CA ASN A 38 -6.34 4.82 -5.20
C ASN A 38 -7.72 4.28 -5.62
N PRO A 39 -8.83 4.71 -4.95
CA PRO A 39 -10.17 4.27 -5.32
C PRO A 39 -10.59 4.74 -6.73
N ALA A 40 -10.01 5.81 -7.27
CA ALA A 40 -10.29 6.27 -8.64
C ALA A 40 -9.74 5.33 -9.72
N TYR A 41 -8.88 4.37 -9.36
CA TYR A 41 -8.40 3.34 -10.27
C TYR A 41 -9.48 2.28 -10.59
N ALA A 42 -10.58 2.21 -9.83
CA ALA A 42 -11.65 1.24 -10.05
C ALA A 42 -12.12 1.25 -11.51
N GLY A 43 -12.21 0.07 -12.12
CA GLY A 43 -12.61 -0.12 -13.51
C GLY A 43 -11.58 0.38 -14.55
N TYR A 44 -10.38 0.77 -14.16
CA TYR A 44 -9.36 1.24 -15.10
C TYR A 44 -9.09 0.24 -16.23
N ARG A 45 -9.05 -1.04 -15.92
CA ARG A 45 -8.77 -2.10 -16.90
C ARG A 45 -9.93 -2.42 -17.85
N GLU A 46 -11.09 -1.79 -17.65
CA GLU A 46 -12.29 -1.95 -18.49
C GLU A 46 -12.80 -3.40 -18.64
N GLN A 47 -12.44 -4.25 -17.71
CA GLN A 47 -12.86 -5.65 -17.63
C GLN A 47 -13.17 -6.00 -16.19
N LEU A 48 -13.99 -7.03 -15.98
CA LEU A 48 -14.09 -7.64 -14.66
C LEU A 48 -12.74 -8.33 -14.36
N ASN A 49 -12.12 -7.88 -13.29
CA ASN A 49 -10.79 -8.32 -12.86
C ASN A 49 -10.86 -8.76 -11.39
N VAL A 50 -10.32 -9.93 -11.11
CA VAL A 50 -10.08 -10.40 -9.74
C VAL A 50 -8.57 -10.46 -9.54
N HIS A 51 -8.10 -9.84 -8.48
CA HIS A 51 -6.69 -9.79 -8.15
C HIS A 51 -6.48 -10.17 -6.68
N ALA A 52 -5.51 -11.02 -6.43
CA ALA A 52 -5.08 -11.39 -5.08
C ALA A 52 -3.56 -11.29 -4.97
N PHE A 53 -3.07 -10.92 -3.80
CA PHE A 53 -1.66 -11.05 -3.49
C PHE A 53 -1.43 -11.46 -2.04
N TYR A 54 -0.27 -12.08 -1.83
CA TYR A 54 0.25 -12.46 -0.54
C TYR A 54 1.68 -11.93 -0.39
N ARG A 55 1.94 -11.21 0.69
CA ARG A 55 3.24 -10.64 1.03
C ARG A 55 3.71 -11.20 2.36
N ASN A 56 4.93 -11.73 2.37
CA ASN A 56 5.65 -12.16 3.55
C ASN A 56 6.89 -11.28 3.72
N GLN A 57 6.79 -10.29 4.57
CA GLN A 57 7.83 -9.27 4.76
C GLN A 57 8.87 -9.75 5.77
N TRP A 58 10.14 -9.41 5.55
CA TRP A 58 11.28 -9.71 6.44
C TRP A 58 11.32 -11.17 6.86
N THR A 59 11.34 -12.06 5.90
CA THR A 59 11.34 -13.51 6.11
C THR A 59 12.50 -13.92 7.01
N GLY A 60 12.22 -14.77 8.00
CA GLY A 60 13.16 -15.20 9.03
C GLY A 60 13.04 -14.42 10.35
N ILE A 61 12.37 -13.28 10.39
CA ILE A 61 12.10 -12.54 11.62
C ILE A 61 10.79 -12.99 12.24
N ASN A 62 10.81 -13.33 13.54
CA ASN A 62 9.62 -13.74 14.26
C ASN A 62 8.65 -12.56 14.42
N GLY A 63 7.36 -12.76 14.10
CA GLY A 63 6.37 -11.69 14.16
C GLY A 63 6.42 -10.69 13.00
N ALA A 64 7.24 -10.93 11.98
CA ALA A 64 7.33 -10.08 10.80
C ALA A 64 5.98 -9.94 10.06
N PRO A 65 5.74 -8.82 9.33
CA PRO A 65 4.47 -8.56 8.68
C PRO A 65 4.09 -9.61 7.64
N LYS A 66 2.81 -10.00 7.63
CA LYS A 66 2.21 -10.86 6.61
C LYS A 66 0.91 -10.23 6.15
N THR A 67 0.80 -9.96 4.86
CA THR A 67 -0.36 -9.31 4.26
C THR A 67 -0.99 -10.23 3.22
N LEU A 68 -2.30 -10.40 3.31
CA LEU A 68 -3.12 -11.02 2.28
C LEU A 68 -4.14 -10.00 1.83
N SER A 69 -4.30 -9.81 0.52
CA SER A 69 -5.34 -8.93 0.00
C SER A 69 -5.95 -9.49 -1.28
N MET A 70 -7.22 -9.20 -1.47
CA MET A 70 -7.97 -9.52 -2.67
C MET A 70 -8.79 -8.32 -3.09
N ALA A 71 -8.87 -8.08 -4.39
CA ALA A 71 -9.72 -7.05 -4.97
C ALA A 71 -10.45 -7.61 -6.19
N ILE A 72 -11.67 -7.14 -6.39
CA ILE A 72 -12.43 -7.35 -7.60
C ILE A 72 -12.84 -5.97 -8.11
N ASP A 73 -12.64 -5.70 -9.38
CA ASP A 73 -13.05 -4.45 -10.00
C ASP A 73 -13.68 -4.68 -11.38
N ALA A 74 -14.60 -3.81 -11.74
CA ALA A 74 -15.34 -3.88 -12.97
C ALA A 74 -15.79 -2.48 -13.44
N ILE A 75 -16.22 -2.41 -14.69
CA ILE A 75 -16.87 -1.22 -15.23
C ILE A 75 -18.39 -1.42 -15.34
N ALA A 76 -19.09 -0.31 -15.27
CA ALA A 76 -20.52 -0.18 -15.52
C ALA A 76 -20.79 1.10 -16.35
N ASN A 77 -22.00 1.28 -16.79
CA ASN A 77 -22.47 2.47 -17.50
C ASN A 77 -21.54 2.87 -18.68
N ASP A 78 -21.37 1.94 -19.63
CA ASP A 78 -20.55 2.13 -20.85
C ASP A 78 -19.10 2.60 -20.56
N GLY A 79 -18.55 2.15 -19.41
CA GLY A 79 -17.18 2.45 -19.01
C GLY A 79 -17.00 3.80 -18.32
N ASN A 80 -18.09 4.53 -18.04
CA ASN A 80 -18.03 5.80 -17.30
C ASN A 80 -18.03 5.60 -15.78
N VAL A 81 -18.36 4.40 -15.31
CA VAL A 81 -18.36 4.05 -13.89
C VAL A 81 -17.43 2.86 -13.65
N GLY A 82 -16.56 3.01 -12.67
CA GLY A 82 -15.76 1.92 -12.12
C GLY A 82 -16.27 1.54 -10.74
N LEU A 83 -16.38 0.24 -10.49
CA LEU A 83 -16.77 -0.33 -9.19
C LEU A 83 -15.69 -1.26 -8.73
N ALA A 84 -15.38 -1.26 -7.43
CA ALA A 84 -14.44 -2.23 -6.87
C ALA A 84 -14.83 -2.61 -5.43
N LEU A 85 -14.48 -3.83 -5.08
CA LEU A 85 -14.49 -4.34 -3.70
C LEU A 85 -13.09 -4.85 -3.37
N GLN A 86 -12.56 -4.42 -2.22
CA GLN A 86 -11.24 -4.82 -1.73
C GLN A 86 -11.37 -5.35 -0.31
N VAL A 87 -10.67 -6.45 -0.04
CA VAL A 87 -10.52 -7.03 1.29
C VAL A 87 -9.04 -7.19 1.56
N SER A 88 -8.59 -6.83 2.75
CA SER A 88 -7.21 -7.06 3.17
C SER A 88 -7.12 -7.52 4.62
N SER A 89 -6.09 -8.29 4.91
CA SER A 89 -5.72 -8.70 6.27
C SER A 89 -4.21 -8.59 6.41
N ASP A 90 -3.79 -7.86 7.41
CA ASP A 90 -2.39 -7.63 7.76
C ASP A 90 -2.12 -8.06 9.19
N ARG A 91 -1.01 -8.74 9.41
CA ARG A 91 -0.57 -9.19 10.74
C ARG A 91 0.86 -8.77 10.96
N LEU A 92 1.11 -8.06 12.06
CA LEU A 92 2.44 -7.62 12.51
C LEU A 92 2.61 -7.92 13.99
N GLY A 93 3.35 -8.98 14.32
CA GLY A 93 3.47 -9.45 15.70
C GLY A 93 2.10 -9.76 16.29
N ALA A 94 1.78 -9.12 17.41
CA ALA A 94 0.49 -9.20 18.06
C ALA A 94 -0.63 -8.41 17.37
N GLN A 95 -0.29 -7.45 16.48
CA GLN A 95 -1.29 -6.66 15.77
C GLN A 95 -1.89 -7.44 14.61
N LYS A 96 -3.21 -7.34 14.45
CA LYS A 96 -3.97 -7.91 13.34
C LYS A 96 -4.98 -6.89 12.84
N ASN A 97 -4.78 -6.40 11.63
CA ASN A 97 -5.66 -5.44 11.00
C ASN A 97 -6.35 -6.09 9.80
N SER A 98 -7.64 -5.84 9.64
CA SER A 98 -8.39 -6.29 8.47
C SER A 98 -9.26 -5.14 7.97
N SER A 99 -9.45 -5.06 6.66
CA SER A 99 -10.29 -4.01 6.08
C SER A 99 -11.10 -4.53 4.92
N VAL A 100 -12.26 -3.91 4.72
CA VAL A 100 -13.13 -4.12 3.56
C VAL A 100 -13.52 -2.75 3.04
N TYR A 101 -13.29 -2.49 1.75
CA TYR A 101 -13.65 -1.24 1.09
C TYR A 101 -14.43 -1.53 -0.19
N ALA A 102 -15.56 -0.83 -0.37
CA ALA A 102 -16.24 -0.69 -1.65
C ALA A 102 -15.85 0.66 -2.25
N SER A 103 -15.47 0.68 -3.52
CA SER A 103 -15.05 1.89 -4.24
C SER A 103 -15.93 2.14 -5.45
N TYR A 104 -16.24 3.41 -5.67
CA TYR A 104 -16.95 3.94 -6.82
C TYR A 104 -16.07 4.99 -7.50
N ALA A 105 -15.85 4.87 -8.80
CA ALA A 105 -15.09 5.83 -9.60
C ALA A 105 -15.97 6.35 -10.75
N TYR A 106 -16.10 7.67 -10.85
CA TYR A 106 -16.71 8.32 -12.02
C TYR A 106 -15.60 8.71 -13.00
N ARG A 107 -15.70 8.23 -14.23
CA ARG A 107 -14.63 8.29 -15.25
C ARG A 107 -15.08 9.18 -16.41
N VAL A 108 -14.50 10.37 -16.48
CA VAL A 108 -14.77 11.37 -17.51
C VAL A 108 -13.85 11.14 -18.71
N ARG A 109 -14.42 11.07 -19.91
CA ARG A 109 -13.65 11.07 -21.14
C ARG A 109 -13.12 12.47 -21.40
N MET A 110 -11.82 12.60 -21.66
CA MET A 110 -11.13 13.87 -21.90
C MET A 110 -10.87 14.13 -23.38
N ASN A 111 -11.10 13.13 -24.22
CA ASN A 111 -11.02 13.22 -25.68
C ASN A 111 -12.14 12.41 -26.34
N GLU A 112 -12.43 12.71 -27.59
CA GLU A 112 -13.51 12.05 -28.36
C GLU A 112 -13.25 10.56 -28.57
N GLU A 113 -12.00 10.15 -28.69
CA GLU A 113 -11.59 8.76 -28.87
C GLU A 113 -11.79 7.92 -27.59
N GLY A 114 -11.95 8.56 -26.41
CA GLY A 114 -12.11 7.89 -25.11
C GLY A 114 -10.83 7.25 -24.58
N THR A 115 -9.68 7.53 -25.19
CA THR A 115 -8.38 6.98 -24.76
C THR A 115 -7.81 7.72 -23.55
N SER A 116 -8.18 9.01 -23.39
CA SER A 116 -7.80 9.86 -22.25
C SER A 116 -8.95 9.98 -21.27
N ARG A 117 -8.72 9.69 -20.00
CA ARG A 117 -9.76 9.68 -18.96
C ARG A 117 -9.25 10.30 -17.65
N LEU A 118 -10.16 11.05 -17.02
CA LEU A 118 -9.99 11.55 -15.66
C LEU A 118 -11.05 10.87 -14.78
N ALA A 119 -10.61 10.18 -13.75
CA ALA A 119 -11.48 9.47 -12.82
C ALA A 119 -11.44 10.14 -11.44
N PHE A 120 -12.62 10.28 -10.84
CA PHE A 120 -12.79 10.70 -9.44
C PHE A 120 -13.35 9.51 -8.67
N GLY A 121 -12.64 9.08 -7.63
CA GLY A 121 -12.98 7.89 -6.87
C GLY A 121 -13.24 8.20 -5.41
N ILE A 122 -14.26 7.55 -4.87
CA ILE A 122 -14.52 7.48 -3.44
C ILE A 122 -14.60 6.02 -3.03
N GLY A 123 -14.16 5.74 -1.82
CA GLY A 123 -14.29 4.41 -1.20
C GLY A 123 -14.88 4.56 0.19
N ALA A 124 -15.78 3.66 0.55
CA ALA A 124 -16.32 3.54 1.89
C ALA A 124 -16.10 2.12 2.38
N GLY A 125 -15.81 1.97 3.67
CA GLY A 125 -15.49 0.67 4.21
C GLY A 125 -15.43 0.63 5.72
N VAL A 126 -14.93 -0.49 6.20
CA VAL A 126 -14.68 -0.72 7.63
C VAL A 126 -13.27 -1.25 7.82
N VAL A 127 -12.63 -0.82 8.90
CA VAL A 127 -11.32 -1.29 9.32
C VAL A 127 -11.46 -1.90 10.71
N GLN A 128 -11.08 -3.15 10.84
CA GLN A 128 -10.95 -3.84 12.11
C GLN A 128 -9.50 -3.77 12.55
N LEU A 129 -9.28 -3.13 13.68
CA LEU A 129 -7.98 -3.00 14.32
C LEU A 129 -7.95 -3.93 15.52
N GLY A 130 -6.97 -4.81 15.61
CA GLY A 130 -6.90 -5.81 16.68
C GLY A 130 -5.49 -5.98 17.24
N ILE A 131 -5.45 -6.46 18.49
CA ILE A 131 -4.23 -6.88 19.18
C ILE A 131 -4.50 -8.21 19.89
N ASP A 132 -3.59 -9.15 19.70
CA ASP A 132 -3.60 -10.44 20.37
C ASP A 132 -2.72 -10.37 21.63
N GLY A 133 -3.36 -10.15 22.77
CA GLY A 133 -2.68 -10.03 24.07
C GLY A 133 -1.97 -11.30 24.49
N ALA A 134 -2.40 -12.48 24.01
CA ALA A 134 -1.73 -13.74 24.30
C ALA A 134 -0.32 -13.84 23.67
N MET A 135 -0.04 -13.03 22.67
CA MET A 135 1.29 -12.93 22.05
C MET A 135 2.21 -11.91 22.73
N LEU A 136 1.69 -11.14 23.69
CA LEU A 136 2.46 -10.19 24.46
C LEU A 136 3.07 -10.93 25.65
N ASN A 137 4.40 -10.91 25.79
CA ASN A 137 5.11 -11.45 26.94
C ASN A 137 5.65 -10.27 27.78
N PRO A 138 4.81 -9.66 28.65
CA PRO A 138 5.25 -8.54 29.46
C PRO A 138 6.23 -9.00 30.53
N ILE A 139 7.31 -8.24 30.74
CA ILE A 139 8.28 -8.48 31.81
C ILE A 139 7.59 -8.25 33.17
N ASN A 140 6.71 -7.25 33.26
CA ASN A 140 5.86 -6.96 34.41
C ASN A 140 4.41 -6.87 33.92
N PRO A 141 3.54 -7.84 34.22
CA PRO A 141 2.14 -7.77 33.83
C PRO A 141 1.42 -6.69 34.64
N GLU A 142 1.07 -5.60 33.95
CA GLU A 142 0.19 -4.57 34.51
C GLU A 142 -1.28 -5.01 34.38
N ARG A 143 -2.14 -4.56 35.30
CA ARG A 143 -3.56 -4.96 35.32
C ARG A 143 -4.35 -4.60 34.06
N GLU A 144 -3.88 -3.65 33.28
CA GLU A 144 -4.55 -3.11 32.09
C GLU A 144 -4.09 -3.75 30.78
N GLN A 145 -3.16 -4.72 30.83
CA GLN A 145 -2.67 -5.36 29.60
C GLN A 145 -3.71 -6.34 29.03
N PRO A 146 -3.87 -6.34 27.68
CA PRO A 146 -4.75 -7.31 27.04
C PRO A 146 -4.22 -8.73 27.24
N THR A 147 -5.08 -9.64 27.73
CA THR A 147 -4.74 -11.06 27.95
C THR A 147 -5.23 -11.97 26.83
N GLY A 148 -6.07 -11.45 25.92
CA GLY A 148 -6.64 -12.16 24.78
C GLY A 148 -6.79 -11.24 23.57
N MET A 149 -7.51 -11.73 22.55
CA MET A 149 -7.77 -10.95 21.35
C MET A 149 -8.70 -9.77 21.68
N GLN A 150 -8.21 -8.56 21.47
CA GLN A 150 -9.02 -7.34 21.52
C GLN A 150 -9.10 -6.74 20.12
N SER A 151 -10.28 -6.35 19.69
CA SER A 151 -10.45 -5.72 18.37
C SER A 151 -11.54 -4.64 18.41
N SER A 152 -11.37 -3.64 17.58
CA SER A 152 -12.36 -2.62 17.32
C SER A 152 -12.57 -2.46 15.83
N THR A 153 -13.83 -2.29 15.41
CA THR A 153 -14.19 -2.05 14.02
C THR A 153 -14.67 -0.62 13.89
N VAL A 154 -14.04 0.12 12.99
CA VAL A 154 -14.33 1.52 12.73
C VAL A 154 -14.67 1.73 11.26
N PRO A 155 -15.68 2.58 10.94
CA PRO A 155 -15.92 2.98 9.56
C PRO A 155 -14.77 3.83 9.06
N ASP A 156 -14.53 3.75 7.74
CA ASP A 156 -13.52 4.56 7.08
C ASP A 156 -13.93 4.96 5.67
N ALA A 157 -13.26 5.97 5.14
CA ALA A 157 -13.43 6.45 3.78
C ALA A 157 -12.09 6.73 3.11
N ARG A 158 -12.11 6.65 1.78
CA ARG A 158 -11.00 6.92 0.87
C ARG A 158 -11.47 7.84 -0.24
N ALA A 159 -10.59 8.67 -0.76
CA ALA A 159 -10.89 9.50 -1.94
C ALA A 159 -9.65 9.58 -2.84
N GLY A 160 -9.88 9.79 -4.13
CA GLY A 160 -8.78 9.94 -5.06
C GLY A 160 -9.19 10.46 -6.42
N VAL A 161 -8.18 10.85 -7.17
CA VAL A 161 -8.26 11.26 -8.57
C VAL A 161 -7.22 10.47 -9.35
N PHE A 162 -7.56 10.02 -10.54
CA PHE A 162 -6.67 9.28 -11.42
C PHE A 162 -6.88 9.71 -12.87
N PHE A 163 -5.82 10.22 -13.47
CA PHE A 163 -5.75 10.55 -14.88
C PHE A 163 -4.95 9.49 -15.62
N SER A 164 -5.38 9.10 -16.80
CA SER A 164 -4.62 8.20 -17.67
C SER A 164 -4.93 8.43 -19.14
N ASN A 165 -3.93 8.22 -19.97
CA ASN A 165 -4.05 8.09 -21.42
C ASN A 165 -3.17 6.94 -21.90
N ASP A 166 -2.89 6.87 -23.21
CA ASP A 166 -2.11 5.79 -23.82
C ASP A 166 -0.63 5.80 -23.43
N ARG A 167 -0.11 6.94 -22.94
CA ARG A 167 1.32 7.13 -22.70
C ARG A 167 1.68 7.43 -21.26
N TYR A 168 0.82 8.08 -20.48
CA TYR A 168 1.12 8.47 -19.12
C TYR A 168 -0.11 8.44 -18.21
N TYR A 169 0.16 8.33 -16.96
CA TYR A 169 -0.85 8.43 -15.91
C TYR A 169 -0.32 9.25 -14.73
N ALA A 170 -1.25 9.81 -13.99
CA ALA A 170 -1.00 10.42 -12.68
C ALA A 170 -2.18 10.19 -11.77
N GLY A 171 -1.92 10.00 -10.48
CA GLY A 171 -2.97 9.79 -9.49
C GLY A 171 -2.60 10.37 -8.14
N PHE A 172 -3.61 10.87 -7.45
CA PHE A 172 -3.51 11.31 -6.07
C PHE A 172 -4.65 10.69 -5.27
N SER A 173 -4.37 10.22 -4.07
CA SER A 173 -5.39 9.66 -3.19
C SER A 173 -5.05 9.85 -1.72
N VAL A 174 -6.10 9.73 -0.90
CA VAL A 174 -6.01 9.78 0.55
C VAL A 174 -6.83 8.65 1.14
N ASP A 175 -6.22 7.87 2.01
CA ASP A 175 -6.85 6.80 2.79
C ASP A 175 -6.97 7.19 4.27
N ASN A 176 -7.77 6.46 5.03
CA ASN A 176 -8.00 6.68 6.47
C ASN A 176 -8.59 8.08 6.77
N LEU A 177 -9.56 8.52 5.95
CA LEU A 177 -10.15 9.86 6.07
C LEU A 177 -11.03 10.00 7.30
N ILE A 178 -11.76 8.96 7.72
CA ILE A 178 -12.75 9.00 8.80
C ILE A 178 -12.24 8.32 10.05
N SER A 179 -11.60 7.16 9.93
CA SER A 179 -11.17 6.33 11.05
C SER A 179 -10.27 7.06 12.05
N GLN A 180 -9.49 8.05 11.59
CA GLN A 180 -8.64 8.89 12.43
C GLN A 180 -9.41 9.71 13.49
N TYR A 181 -10.68 10.04 13.24
CA TYR A 181 -11.51 10.87 14.12
C TYR A 181 -12.34 10.05 15.10
N ILE A 182 -12.40 8.73 14.90
CA ILE A 182 -13.18 7.85 15.76
C ILE A 182 -12.38 7.51 17.00
N ASN A 183 -12.93 7.82 18.16
CA ASN A 183 -12.35 7.43 19.43
C ASN A 183 -12.71 5.98 19.74
N VAL A 184 -11.68 5.18 19.94
CA VAL A 184 -11.79 3.79 20.37
C VAL A 184 -11.40 3.77 21.85
N ASP A 185 -12.29 4.32 22.70
CA ASP A 185 -11.98 4.64 24.08
C ASP A 185 -11.67 3.42 24.98
N ASN A 186 -12.00 2.23 24.54
CA ASN A 186 -11.82 1.01 25.35
C ASN A 186 -10.50 0.27 25.06
N TYR A 187 -9.63 0.79 24.17
CA TYR A 187 -8.44 0.06 23.74
C TYR A 187 -7.21 0.97 23.68
N ALA A 188 -6.65 1.25 24.85
CA ALA A 188 -5.44 2.08 24.99
C ALA A 188 -4.23 1.58 24.17
N PHE A 189 -4.23 0.31 23.77
CA PHE A 189 -3.13 -0.35 23.06
C PHE A 189 -3.31 -0.44 21.55
N ILE A 190 -4.49 -0.06 21.01
CA ILE A 190 -4.74 -0.09 19.58
C ILE A 190 -4.34 1.25 18.96
N PRO A 191 -3.34 1.29 18.05
CA PRO A 191 -2.92 2.53 17.41
C PRO A 191 -4.05 3.11 16.54
N LYS A 192 -4.27 4.42 16.62
CA LYS A 192 -5.24 5.12 15.76
C LYS A 192 -4.71 5.20 14.33
N PRO A 193 -5.53 4.88 13.30
CA PRO A 193 -5.18 5.09 11.92
C PRO A 193 -4.83 6.55 11.64
N LYS A 194 -3.87 6.79 10.77
CA LYS A 194 -3.51 8.12 10.28
C LYS A 194 -3.83 8.24 8.80
N PRO A 195 -4.13 9.44 8.28
CA PRO A 195 -4.31 9.61 6.85
C PRO A 195 -3.05 9.25 6.09
N HIS A 196 -3.20 8.48 5.02
CA HIS A 196 -2.14 8.14 4.09
C HIS A 196 -2.38 8.87 2.77
N TYR A 197 -1.39 9.62 2.35
CA TYR A 197 -1.40 10.37 1.09
C TYR A 197 -0.54 9.64 0.08
N TYR A 198 -1.07 9.43 -1.11
CA TYR A 198 -0.37 8.79 -2.23
C TYR A 198 -0.36 9.71 -3.42
N LEU A 199 0.80 9.93 -4.01
CA LEU A 199 0.97 10.59 -5.30
C LEU A 199 1.77 9.66 -6.20
N THR A 200 1.21 9.30 -7.33
CA THR A 200 1.85 8.41 -8.30
C THR A 200 1.81 9.00 -9.70
N ALA A 201 2.83 8.77 -10.48
CA ALA A 201 2.80 9.02 -11.91
C ALA A 201 3.76 8.08 -12.63
N GLY A 202 3.51 7.89 -13.92
CA GLY A 202 4.35 7.07 -14.78
C GLY A 202 4.03 7.29 -16.26
N THR A 203 4.91 6.76 -17.10
CA THR A 203 4.78 6.86 -18.56
C THR A 203 5.18 5.55 -19.23
N LEU A 204 4.77 5.39 -20.48
CA LEU A 204 5.21 4.33 -21.38
C LEU A 204 6.06 4.91 -22.49
N LEU A 205 7.28 4.43 -22.58
CA LEU A 205 8.26 4.85 -23.58
C LEU A 205 8.54 3.68 -24.52
N PRO A 206 8.18 3.75 -25.82
CA PRO A 206 8.52 2.69 -26.75
C PRO A 206 10.04 2.69 -27.00
N LEU A 207 10.69 1.57 -26.72
CA LEU A 207 12.11 1.34 -27.03
C LEU A 207 12.26 0.64 -28.38
N SER A 208 11.35 -0.25 -28.71
CA SER A 208 11.25 -0.93 -30.00
C SER A 208 9.77 -1.31 -30.28
N THR A 209 9.53 -2.00 -31.38
CA THR A 209 8.18 -2.47 -31.75
C THR A 209 7.54 -3.34 -30.67
N ASP A 210 8.34 -4.16 -29.98
CA ASP A 210 7.85 -5.15 -29.00
C ASP A 210 8.31 -4.89 -27.57
N ILE A 211 9.03 -3.78 -27.32
CA ILE A 211 9.58 -3.44 -26.02
C ILE A 211 9.16 -2.05 -25.59
N LEU A 212 8.46 -1.97 -24.45
CA LEU A 212 8.14 -0.70 -23.79
C LEU A 212 8.90 -0.58 -22.48
N LEU A 213 9.37 0.63 -22.17
CA LEU A 213 9.87 0.98 -20.83
C LEU A 213 8.79 1.73 -20.08
N LYS A 214 8.47 1.29 -18.87
CA LYS A 214 7.51 1.91 -17.95
C LYS A 214 8.24 2.45 -16.71
N PRO A 215 8.79 3.68 -16.76
CA PRO A 215 9.23 4.37 -15.56
C PRO A 215 8.02 4.93 -14.81
N SER A 216 8.08 4.87 -13.47
CA SER A 216 7.04 5.45 -12.61
C SER A 216 7.58 5.76 -11.22
N PHE A 217 6.82 6.53 -10.44
CA PHE A 217 7.12 6.74 -9.05
C PHE A 217 5.84 6.68 -8.20
N LEU A 218 6.04 6.41 -6.92
CA LEU A 218 5.04 6.57 -5.86
C LEU A 218 5.66 7.34 -4.71
N LEU A 219 5.01 8.43 -4.33
CA LEU A 219 5.28 9.16 -3.11
C LEU A 219 4.17 8.83 -2.11
N LYS A 220 4.58 8.36 -0.92
CA LYS A 220 3.66 8.01 0.17
C LYS A 220 4.01 8.80 1.42
N ASP A 221 3.02 9.45 2.04
CA ASP A 221 3.16 10.15 3.31
C ASP A 221 2.03 9.77 4.27
N ASP A 222 2.36 9.27 5.44
CA ASP A 222 1.41 8.91 6.50
C ASP A 222 1.43 9.87 7.67
N ARG A 223 2.20 10.96 7.55
CA ARG A 223 2.48 11.93 8.64
C ARG A 223 3.04 11.31 9.93
N GLY A 224 3.11 9.98 10.03
CA GLY A 224 3.61 9.27 11.21
C GLY A 224 5.07 8.93 11.12
N GLY A 225 5.57 8.67 9.92
CA GLY A 225 6.93 8.30 9.60
C GLY A 225 7.59 9.22 8.57
N PRO A 226 8.79 8.88 8.09
CA PRO A 226 9.41 9.55 6.95
C PRO A 226 8.55 9.38 5.70
N THR A 227 8.50 10.40 4.85
CA THR A 227 7.86 10.27 3.53
C THR A 227 8.64 9.28 2.68
N SER A 228 7.98 8.30 2.10
CA SER A 228 8.59 7.27 1.23
C SER A 228 8.47 7.68 -0.23
N LEU A 229 9.54 7.47 -1.00
CA LEU A 229 9.57 7.61 -2.44
C LEU A 229 10.03 6.29 -3.05
N ASP A 230 9.18 5.71 -3.88
CA ASP A 230 9.50 4.53 -4.69
C ASP A 230 9.72 4.96 -6.14
N LEU A 231 10.87 4.65 -6.70
CA LEU A 231 11.18 4.84 -8.13
C LEU A 231 11.18 3.49 -8.81
N ASN A 232 10.41 3.34 -9.88
CA ASN A 232 10.23 2.08 -10.58
C ASN A 232 10.65 2.19 -12.04
N ALA A 233 11.17 1.09 -12.57
CA ALA A 233 11.44 0.94 -14.01
C ALA A 233 11.15 -0.52 -14.42
N PHE A 234 10.24 -0.69 -15.37
CA PHE A 234 9.85 -1.99 -15.91
C PHE A 234 9.99 -2.02 -17.43
N LEU A 235 10.56 -3.11 -17.93
CA LEU A 235 10.52 -3.45 -19.35
C LEU A 235 9.34 -4.39 -19.58
N ILE A 236 8.56 -4.08 -20.61
CA ILE A 236 7.40 -4.83 -21.05
C ILE A 236 7.75 -5.46 -22.40
N PHE A 237 7.79 -6.79 -22.47
CA PHE A 237 8.11 -7.55 -23.66
C PHE A 237 6.83 -8.10 -24.27
N GLY A 238 6.30 -7.45 -25.29
CA GLY A 238 4.97 -7.73 -25.81
C GLY A 238 3.95 -7.74 -24.67
N ASP A 239 2.83 -8.39 -24.83
CA ASP A 239 1.81 -8.52 -23.77
C ASP A 239 2.05 -9.75 -22.86
N LYS A 240 3.29 -10.23 -22.74
CA LYS A 240 3.58 -11.52 -22.11
C LYS A 240 4.44 -11.46 -20.86
N ILE A 241 5.44 -10.57 -20.82
CA ILE A 241 6.42 -10.54 -19.73
C ILE A 241 6.72 -9.11 -19.36
N TRP A 242 6.59 -8.78 -18.09
CA TRP A 242 7.06 -7.54 -17.51
C TRP A 242 8.15 -7.87 -16.51
N VAL A 243 9.31 -7.23 -16.63
CA VAL A 243 10.43 -7.44 -15.71
C VAL A 243 11.04 -6.10 -15.36
N GLY A 244 11.39 -5.92 -14.12
CA GLY A 244 11.98 -4.68 -13.67
C GLY A 244 12.19 -4.63 -12.18
N GLY A 245 12.29 -3.43 -11.66
CA GLY A 245 12.52 -3.23 -10.25
C GLY A 245 12.12 -1.86 -9.75
N SER A 246 12.27 -1.71 -8.44
CA SER A 246 12.00 -0.48 -7.71
C SER A 246 13.14 -0.19 -6.74
N TYR A 247 13.37 1.10 -6.52
CA TYR A 247 14.19 1.58 -5.43
C TYR A 247 13.33 2.44 -4.50
N ARG A 248 13.23 2.01 -3.24
CA ARG A 248 12.46 2.72 -2.19
C ARG A 248 13.42 3.45 -1.27
N THR A 249 13.17 4.72 -1.03
CA THR A 249 13.95 5.55 -0.12
C THR A 249 13.05 6.53 0.64
N ALA A 250 13.52 7.03 1.77
CA ALA A 250 12.87 8.12 2.47
C ALA A 250 13.33 9.47 1.94
N VAL A 251 12.40 10.40 1.75
CA VAL A 251 12.67 11.77 1.32
C VAL A 251 12.11 12.78 2.33
N LYS A 252 12.77 13.93 2.46
CA LYS A 252 12.31 15.01 3.31
C LYS A 252 11.56 16.03 2.45
N LEU A 253 10.22 15.99 2.46
CA LEU A 253 9.39 16.99 1.77
C LEU A 253 9.18 18.24 2.60
N TYR A 254 8.96 18.07 3.91
CA TYR A 254 8.73 19.15 4.87
C TYR A 254 9.30 18.79 6.24
N ASN A 255 9.34 19.76 7.13
CA ASN A 255 9.89 19.52 8.46
C ASN A 255 8.86 18.84 9.37
N LYS A 256 9.14 17.60 9.76
CA LYS A 256 8.34 16.80 10.71
C LYS A 256 9.04 16.89 12.08
N SER A 257 8.76 17.94 12.85
CA SER A 257 9.42 18.24 14.13
C SER A 257 9.23 17.14 15.19
N TYR A 258 8.20 16.31 15.04
CA TYR A 258 7.89 15.18 15.93
C TYR A 258 8.67 13.89 15.60
N LEU A 259 9.34 13.83 14.44
CA LEU A 259 10.20 12.70 14.09
C LEU A 259 11.58 12.87 14.71
N GLN A 260 12.14 11.77 15.18
CA GLN A 260 13.55 11.75 15.62
C GLN A 260 14.45 12.04 14.41
N LYS A 261 15.49 12.87 14.62
CA LYS A 261 16.39 13.30 13.54
C LYS A 261 17.24 12.16 12.99
N ASP A 262 17.45 11.12 13.78
CA ASP A 262 18.33 9.98 13.49
C ASP A 262 17.59 8.74 12.96
N LEU A 263 16.34 8.89 12.51
CA LEU A 263 15.64 7.79 11.83
C LEU A 263 16.41 7.41 10.57
N ASN A 264 17.04 6.25 10.62
CA ASN A 264 17.72 5.67 9.48
C ASN A 264 16.74 5.57 8.30
N LYS A 265 17.15 6.04 7.15
CA LYS A 265 16.38 5.91 5.91
C LYS A 265 16.28 4.43 5.60
N LEU A 266 15.08 3.87 5.69
CA LEU A 266 14.81 2.51 5.26
C LEU A 266 14.84 2.49 3.74
N ASN A 267 15.93 1.99 3.19
CA ASN A 267 16.09 1.79 1.75
C ASN A 267 15.82 0.32 1.43
N SER A 268 15.13 0.07 0.33
CA SER A 268 14.99 -1.27 -0.23
C SER A 268 15.07 -1.24 -1.74
N ALA A 269 15.65 -2.27 -2.33
CA ALA A 269 15.59 -2.52 -3.76
C ALA A 269 14.65 -3.70 -4.01
N VAL A 270 13.83 -3.61 -5.04
CA VAL A 270 12.88 -4.63 -5.43
C VAL A 270 13.22 -5.14 -6.82
N ALA A 271 13.28 -6.44 -7.00
CA ALA A 271 13.22 -7.06 -8.32
C ALA A 271 11.83 -7.70 -8.48
N ALA A 272 11.19 -7.49 -9.63
CA ALA A 272 9.86 -8.05 -9.87
C ALA A 272 9.71 -8.52 -11.32
N ILE A 273 8.92 -9.59 -11.46
CA ILE A 273 8.50 -10.15 -12.72
C ILE A 273 7.00 -10.37 -12.73
N GLN A 274 6.39 -10.15 -13.89
CA GLN A 274 4.99 -10.46 -14.12
C GLN A 274 4.85 -11.21 -15.44
N LEU A 275 4.16 -12.34 -15.39
CA LEU A 275 3.96 -13.25 -16.52
C LEU A 275 2.48 -13.28 -16.88
N PHE A 276 2.20 -13.32 -18.19
CA PHE A 276 0.87 -13.46 -18.78
C PHE A 276 0.82 -14.78 -19.56
N PRO A 277 0.55 -15.93 -18.88
CA PRO A 277 0.46 -17.22 -19.55
C PRO A 277 -0.59 -17.24 -20.66
N ASN A 278 -1.66 -16.46 -20.48
CA ASN A 278 -2.70 -16.22 -21.47
C ASN A 278 -3.36 -14.85 -21.23
N GLN A 279 -4.35 -14.48 -22.03
CA GLN A 279 -5.04 -13.19 -21.95
C GLN A 279 -5.85 -12.99 -20.66
N ASN A 280 -6.14 -14.06 -19.93
CA ASN A 280 -6.98 -14.03 -18.75
C ASN A 280 -6.19 -14.11 -17.43
N ILE A 281 -4.98 -14.66 -17.45
CA ILE A 281 -4.20 -14.94 -16.24
C ILE A 281 -2.94 -14.10 -16.22
N ARG A 282 -2.68 -13.51 -15.08
CA ARG A 282 -1.46 -12.81 -14.76
C ARG A 282 -0.91 -13.32 -13.43
N ILE A 283 0.37 -13.64 -13.41
CA ILE A 283 1.08 -14.11 -12.23
C ILE A 283 2.26 -13.16 -12.00
N GLY A 284 2.37 -12.63 -10.80
CA GLY A 284 3.45 -11.72 -10.42
C GLY A 284 4.24 -12.26 -9.24
N TYR A 285 5.53 -11.98 -9.25
CA TYR A 285 6.43 -12.21 -8.13
C TYR A 285 7.34 -11.02 -7.94
N ALA A 286 7.51 -10.59 -6.69
CA ALA A 286 8.48 -9.57 -6.32
C ALA A 286 9.30 -10.01 -5.12
N TYR A 287 10.57 -9.63 -5.13
CA TYR A 287 11.51 -9.84 -4.03
C TYR A 287 12.12 -8.51 -3.63
N ASP A 288 11.95 -8.12 -2.35
CA ASP A 288 12.53 -6.90 -1.80
C ASP A 288 13.80 -7.24 -1.03
N PHE A 289 14.90 -6.65 -1.46
CA PHE A 289 16.18 -6.67 -0.78
C PHE A 289 16.20 -5.54 0.26
N SER A 290 16.33 -5.87 1.53
CA SER A 290 16.52 -4.85 2.57
C SER A 290 17.93 -4.26 2.47
N ILE A 291 18.03 -2.95 2.24
CA ILE A 291 19.28 -2.20 2.19
C ILE A 291 19.31 -1.29 3.41
N GLY A 292 19.89 -1.76 4.51
CA GLY A 292 19.90 -0.97 5.75
C GLY A 292 20.08 -1.83 7.00
N PRO A 293 19.64 -1.37 8.18
CA PRO A 293 19.85 -2.04 9.46
C PRO A 293 19.29 -3.47 9.55
N LEU A 294 18.34 -3.83 8.69
CA LEU A 294 17.75 -5.19 8.63
C LEU A 294 18.54 -6.13 7.71
N GLN A 295 19.57 -5.63 7.03
CA GLN A 295 20.45 -6.47 6.22
C GLN A 295 21.20 -7.46 7.13
N GLY A 296 21.10 -8.75 6.81
CA GLY A 296 21.69 -9.83 7.61
C GLY A 296 20.78 -10.41 8.70
N TYR A 297 19.68 -9.73 9.06
CA TYR A 297 18.66 -10.26 10.00
C TYR A 297 17.45 -10.87 9.28
N SER A 298 17.20 -10.47 8.05
CA SER A 298 16.06 -10.90 7.25
C SER A 298 16.54 -11.50 5.94
N SER A 299 15.89 -12.58 5.50
CA SER A 299 16.06 -13.16 4.16
C SER A 299 15.27 -12.42 3.07
N GLY A 300 14.97 -11.13 3.29
CA GLY A 300 14.22 -10.29 2.36
C GLY A 300 12.71 -10.43 2.49
N THR A 301 11.98 -9.89 1.51
CA THR A 301 10.51 -9.89 1.48
C THR A 301 10.04 -10.51 0.18
N HIS A 302 9.10 -11.43 0.26
CA HIS A 302 8.50 -12.10 -0.88
C HIS A 302 7.06 -11.63 -1.07
N GLU A 303 6.68 -11.32 -2.31
CA GLU A 303 5.31 -10.98 -2.67
C GLU A 303 4.89 -11.74 -3.93
N ILE A 304 3.80 -12.47 -3.85
CA ILE A 304 3.22 -13.23 -4.97
C ILE A 304 1.86 -12.63 -5.28
N SER A 305 1.55 -12.46 -6.56
CA SER A 305 0.23 -12.00 -7.00
C SER A 305 -0.33 -12.88 -8.10
N ILE A 306 -1.65 -12.95 -8.14
CA ILE A 306 -2.40 -13.59 -9.22
C ILE A 306 -3.58 -12.71 -9.60
N SER A 307 -3.84 -12.58 -10.89
CA SER A 307 -5.04 -11.92 -11.40
C SER A 307 -5.74 -12.78 -12.43
N TYR A 308 -7.06 -12.68 -12.44
CA TYR A 308 -7.89 -13.27 -13.47
C TYR A 308 -8.77 -12.21 -14.11
N PHE A 309 -8.68 -12.08 -15.43
CA PHE A 309 -9.45 -11.15 -16.25
C PHE A 309 -10.57 -11.92 -16.96
N PHE A 310 -11.80 -11.52 -16.70
CA PHE A 310 -12.97 -12.06 -17.40
C PHE A 310 -13.11 -11.32 -18.72
N ASN A 311 -12.62 -11.95 -19.80
CA ASN A 311 -12.64 -11.34 -21.11
C ASN A 311 -14.08 -11.29 -21.64
N ASN A 312 -14.72 -10.13 -21.57
CA ASN A 312 -16.06 -9.95 -22.12
C ASN A 312 -15.94 -9.53 -23.59
N ARG A 313 -16.21 -10.44 -24.53
CA ARG A 313 -16.12 -10.20 -25.98
C ARG A 313 -16.92 -8.99 -26.50
N LYS A 314 -17.82 -8.43 -25.67
CA LYS A 314 -18.65 -7.27 -26.01
C LYS A 314 -17.99 -5.93 -25.72
N ILE A 315 -16.92 -5.90 -24.91
CA ILE A 315 -16.21 -4.67 -24.55
C ILE A 315 -14.93 -4.62 -25.39
N ARG A 316 -14.90 -3.75 -26.39
CA ARG A 316 -13.68 -3.48 -27.15
C ARG A 316 -12.80 -2.55 -26.32
N MET A 317 -11.69 -3.06 -25.78
CA MET A 317 -10.64 -2.18 -25.25
C MET A 317 -10.11 -1.30 -26.38
N LEU A 318 -10.16 0.01 -26.18
CA LEU A 318 -9.68 0.97 -27.18
C LEU A 318 -8.15 0.97 -27.24
N THR A 319 -7.49 0.69 -26.12
CA THR A 319 -6.03 0.64 -25.99
C THR A 319 -5.62 -0.39 -24.96
N PRO A 320 -4.43 -0.99 -25.06
CA PRO A 320 -3.87 -1.82 -23.98
C PRO A 320 -3.73 -1.00 -22.67
N ARG A 321 -4.18 -1.57 -21.55
CA ARG A 321 -4.14 -0.92 -20.24
C ARG A 321 -2.91 -1.40 -19.45
N TYR A 322 -1.78 -0.74 -19.62
CA TYR A 322 -0.50 -1.11 -19.03
C TYR A 322 -0.24 -0.46 -17.66
N PHE A 323 -1.09 0.42 -17.16
CA PHE A 323 -0.89 1.13 -15.89
C PHE A 323 -1.54 0.46 -14.70
#